data_39cf94da626bda0f14cbcd27bc2fb80b
#
_entry.id   39cf94da626bda0f14cbcd27bc2fb80b
#
_cell.length_a   1.000
_cell.length_b   1.000
_cell.length_c   1.000
_cell.angle_alpha   90.00
_cell.angle_beta   90.00
_cell.angle_gamma   90.00
#
_symmetry.space_group_name_H-M   'P 1'
#
loop_
_entity.id
_entity.type
_entity.pdbx_description
1 polymer ?
#
loop_
_entity_poly.entity_id
_entity_poly.type
_entity_poly.pdbx_seq_one_letter_code
_entity_poly.pdbx_strand_id
1 'polypeptide(L)'
;KIAQLVLMLSILVVLHEFGHYITAKMFKVRVEKFYLFMDAGFSLFKKKIGQTEWGIGWLPIGGYVKLSGMIDESMDTEQMKSEPKPYEFRAKPAWQRLIIMLGGIIVNVLLAWLIYTVVYSTYGKKYISTELIQNHGLVFGETGQKVGFRDGDKIISVDGKYQKRFDWMVLDILLGDSIVVQRDGKPVQVHLSDEDKKEILDKEGRDFIHPKSTASVLDSVVKGLPAFKAGLRKGDTIVGMQGTRLRYNAQISDEIVKNRKGAVTFNLIRKGIPQNISVKVPEKNPVGINYRATEKVNFQITEKYSFFGAIPKAMEESYSLIVYNVKQFKLILRPSTGAYKH
;
A
#
# COMPACT_ATOMS: atom_id res chain seq x y z
N LYS A 1 15.64 -3.66 -11.83
CA LYS A 1 14.83 -3.10 -10.72
C LYS A 1 15.33 -1.71 -10.32
N ILE A 2 16.63 -1.52 -9.98
CA ILE A 2 17.17 -0.19 -9.60
C ILE A 2 17.01 0.82 -10.72
N ALA A 3 17.39 0.48 -11.96
CA ALA A 3 17.25 1.35 -13.13
C ALA A 3 15.77 1.74 -13.38
N GLN A 4 14.83 0.83 -13.18
CA GLN A 4 13.40 1.13 -13.31
C GLN A 4 12.94 2.11 -12.22
N LEU A 5 13.40 1.94 -10.97
CA LEU A 5 13.10 2.85 -9.87
C LEU A 5 13.64 4.26 -10.17
N VAL A 6 14.91 4.37 -10.57
CA VAL A 6 15.53 5.65 -10.93
C VAL A 6 14.79 6.32 -12.09
N LEU A 7 14.42 5.56 -13.14
CA LEU A 7 13.65 6.10 -14.26
C LEU A 7 12.28 6.63 -13.83
N MET A 8 11.54 5.87 -12.99
CA MET A 8 10.23 6.30 -12.50
C MET A 8 10.32 7.58 -11.66
N LEU A 9 11.28 7.62 -10.72
CA LEU A 9 11.52 8.81 -9.90
C LEU A 9 11.92 10.01 -10.76
N SER A 10 12.79 9.81 -11.77
CA SER A 10 13.20 10.87 -12.69
C SER A 10 12.00 11.48 -13.43
N ILE A 11 11.11 10.64 -13.96
CA ILE A 11 9.91 11.13 -14.67
C ILE A 11 9.01 11.95 -13.72
N LEU A 12 8.77 11.43 -12.49
CA LEU A 12 7.95 12.13 -11.51
C LEU A 12 8.55 13.48 -11.11
N VAL A 13 9.85 13.52 -10.86
CA VAL A 13 10.56 14.75 -10.48
C VAL A 13 10.55 15.76 -11.61
N VAL A 14 10.87 15.35 -12.84
CA VAL A 14 10.87 16.27 -14.01
C VAL A 14 9.49 16.90 -14.19
N LEU A 15 8.44 16.12 -14.12
CA LEU A 15 7.07 16.63 -14.25
C LEU A 15 6.67 17.51 -13.07
N HIS A 16 7.13 17.21 -11.87
CA HIS A 16 6.97 18.05 -10.69
C HIS A 16 7.62 19.42 -10.90
N GLU A 17 8.89 19.46 -11.27
CA GLU A 17 9.62 20.70 -11.55
C GLU A 17 9.01 21.48 -12.71
N PHE A 18 8.52 20.74 -13.72
CA PHE A 18 7.82 21.35 -14.84
C PHE A 18 6.50 22.03 -14.41
N GLY A 19 5.85 21.52 -13.38
CA GLY A 19 4.69 22.15 -12.74
C GLY A 19 5.03 23.51 -12.16
N HIS A 20 6.12 23.65 -11.43
CA HIS A 20 6.63 24.93 -10.93
C HIS A 20 7.02 25.86 -12.07
N TYR A 21 7.67 25.35 -13.11
CA TYR A 21 8.04 26.10 -14.30
C TYR A 21 6.83 26.71 -15.00
N ILE A 22 5.81 25.89 -15.31
CA ILE A 22 4.60 26.35 -16.02
C ILE A 22 3.89 27.42 -15.21
N THR A 23 3.64 27.20 -13.92
CA THR A 23 2.91 28.13 -13.06
C THR A 23 3.68 29.44 -12.85
N ALA A 24 5.01 29.36 -12.72
CA ALA A 24 5.86 30.56 -12.68
C ALA A 24 5.75 31.38 -13.98
N LYS A 25 5.83 30.73 -15.14
CA LYS A 25 5.67 31.40 -16.44
C LYS A 25 4.27 32.00 -16.62
N MET A 26 3.22 31.30 -16.19
CA MET A 26 1.84 31.78 -16.24
C MET A 26 1.65 33.10 -15.47
N PHE A 27 2.32 33.26 -14.32
CA PHE A 27 2.30 34.48 -13.54
C PHE A 27 3.45 35.45 -13.84
N LYS A 28 4.14 35.26 -14.95
CA LYS A 28 5.24 36.12 -15.41
C LYS A 28 6.38 36.22 -14.38
N VAL A 29 6.63 35.15 -13.65
CA VAL A 29 7.82 34.99 -12.82
C VAL A 29 8.96 34.48 -13.69
N ARG A 30 10.14 35.09 -13.57
CA ARG A 30 11.32 34.68 -14.30
C ARG A 30 11.87 33.39 -13.71
N VAL A 31 12.03 32.37 -14.57
CA VAL A 31 12.72 31.13 -14.25
C VAL A 31 14.17 31.25 -14.72
N GLU A 32 15.11 31.18 -13.81
CA GLU A 32 16.54 31.32 -14.07
C GLU A 32 17.15 29.99 -14.53
N LYS A 33 16.83 28.89 -13.80
CA LYS A 33 17.32 27.55 -14.12
C LYS A 33 16.19 26.52 -14.08
N PHE A 34 16.31 25.52 -14.93
CA PHE A 34 15.51 24.31 -14.92
C PHE A 34 16.44 23.13 -15.12
N TYR A 35 16.61 22.31 -14.11
CA TYR A 35 17.54 21.20 -14.15
C TYR A 35 16.85 19.86 -13.87
N LEU A 36 17.08 18.91 -14.77
CA LEU A 36 16.88 17.50 -14.49
C LEU A 36 18.12 17.02 -13.74
N PHE A 37 17.94 16.46 -12.56
CA PHE A 37 19.00 16.07 -11.66
C PHE A 37 19.80 17.25 -11.08
N MET A 38 20.41 17.04 -9.94
CA MET A 38 21.25 18.05 -9.29
C MET A 38 22.61 18.15 -9.96
N ASP A 39 23.07 19.39 -10.17
CA ASP A 39 24.35 19.71 -10.80
C ASP A 39 25.45 20.06 -9.79
N ALA A 40 25.50 19.35 -8.66
CA ALA A 40 26.47 19.57 -7.60
C ALA A 40 27.91 19.63 -8.15
N GLY A 41 28.42 20.83 -8.33
CA GLY A 41 29.76 21.13 -8.87
C GLY A 41 29.87 21.20 -10.40
N PHE A 42 29.14 20.38 -11.17
CA PHE A 42 29.14 20.44 -12.63
C PHE A 42 27.88 19.90 -13.25
N SER A 43 27.57 20.33 -14.49
CA SER A 43 26.44 19.86 -15.29
C SER A 43 26.94 18.96 -16.41
N LEU A 44 26.21 17.85 -16.69
CA LEU A 44 26.48 17.00 -17.87
C LEU A 44 26.16 17.73 -19.17
N PHE A 45 25.08 18.51 -19.13
CA PHE A 45 24.64 19.32 -20.26
C PHE A 45 23.97 20.58 -19.75
N LYS A 46 24.19 21.72 -20.42
CA LYS A 46 23.44 22.96 -20.17
C LYS A 46 23.31 23.80 -21.44
N LYS A 47 22.13 24.42 -21.59
CA LYS A 47 21.85 25.33 -22.72
C LYS A 47 20.91 26.43 -22.26
N LYS A 48 21.24 27.67 -22.54
CA LYS A 48 20.37 28.82 -22.26
C LYS A 48 19.35 28.98 -23.39
N ILE A 49 18.06 28.96 -23.02
CA ILE A 49 16.95 29.19 -23.96
C ILE A 49 16.11 30.36 -23.40
N GLY A 50 16.17 31.49 -24.07
CA GLY A 50 15.55 32.73 -23.59
C GLY A 50 16.17 33.18 -22.25
N GLN A 51 15.34 33.27 -21.20
CA GLN A 51 15.75 33.71 -19.87
C GLN A 51 16.09 32.54 -18.92
N THR A 52 15.89 31.27 -19.38
CA THR A 52 16.06 30.09 -18.55
C THR A 52 17.26 29.27 -19.04
N GLU A 53 18.12 28.87 -18.12
CA GLU A 53 19.16 27.87 -18.35
C GLU A 53 18.57 26.48 -18.10
N TRP A 54 18.55 25.66 -19.14
CA TRP A 54 18.12 24.26 -19.10
C TRP A 54 19.34 23.38 -18.96
N GLY A 55 19.30 22.45 -18.03
CA GLY A 55 20.44 21.57 -17.79
C GLY A 55 20.09 20.16 -17.33
N ILE A 56 21.10 19.31 -17.40
CA ILE A 56 21.07 17.95 -16.83
C ILE A 56 22.26 17.86 -15.87
N GLY A 57 21.96 17.67 -14.58
CA GLY A 57 22.96 17.39 -13.58
C GLY A 57 23.42 15.93 -13.65
N TRP A 58 24.48 15.62 -12.94
CA TRP A 58 25.04 14.27 -12.90
C TRP A 58 24.45 13.41 -11.76
N LEU A 59 23.82 14.03 -10.76
CA LEU A 59 23.38 13.36 -9.54
C LEU A 59 21.86 13.09 -9.58
N PRO A 60 21.40 11.83 -9.76
CA PRO A 60 20.00 11.50 -9.98
C PRO A 60 19.18 11.44 -8.66
N ILE A 61 19.34 12.43 -7.77
CA ILE A 61 18.62 12.51 -6.49
C ILE A 61 17.43 13.47 -6.56
N GLY A 62 17.24 14.20 -7.66
CA GLY A 62 16.15 15.16 -7.82
C GLY A 62 16.42 16.09 -8.98
N GLY A 63 15.51 17.01 -9.25
CA GLY A 63 15.68 18.16 -10.13
C GLY A 63 15.47 19.44 -9.35
N TYR A 64 15.61 20.59 -10.00
CA TYR A 64 15.25 21.85 -9.38
C TYR A 64 14.89 22.92 -10.40
N VAL A 65 14.06 23.84 -9.93
CA VAL A 65 13.71 25.06 -10.68
C VAL A 65 14.10 26.28 -9.86
N LYS A 66 15.03 27.11 -10.37
CA LYS A 66 15.40 28.36 -9.72
C LYS A 66 14.50 29.49 -10.20
N LEU A 67 13.71 30.07 -9.29
CA LEU A 67 12.84 31.22 -9.53
C LEU A 67 13.51 32.51 -9.05
N SER A 68 13.46 33.57 -9.87
CA SER A 68 13.97 34.89 -9.45
C SER A 68 13.24 35.38 -8.21
N GLY A 69 13.99 35.83 -7.19
CA GLY A 69 13.45 36.39 -5.95
C GLY A 69 12.82 35.35 -5.02
N MET A 70 13.19 34.09 -5.14
CA MET A 70 12.88 33.01 -4.20
C MET A 70 14.19 32.49 -3.60
N ILE A 71 14.22 32.30 -2.29
CA ILE A 71 15.32 31.58 -1.63
C ILE A 71 15.08 30.10 -1.90
N ASP A 72 15.94 29.51 -2.69
CA ASP A 72 15.97 28.09 -2.96
C ASP A 72 17.07 27.39 -2.15
N GLU A 73 17.33 26.13 -2.43
CA GLU A 73 18.37 25.32 -1.80
C GLU A 73 19.78 25.90 -1.97
N SER A 74 20.00 26.83 -2.93
CA SER A 74 21.28 27.51 -3.15
C SER A 74 21.56 28.62 -2.13
N MET A 75 20.61 28.96 -1.24
CA MET A 75 20.68 30.02 -0.22
C MET A 75 21.20 31.37 -0.76
N ASP A 76 20.90 31.69 -2.01
CA ASP A 76 21.31 32.95 -2.64
C ASP A 76 20.50 34.12 -2.05
N THR A 77 20.99 34.68 -0.96
CA THR A 77 20.38 35.80 -0.23
C THR A 77 20.73 37.18 -0.82
N GLU A 78 21.66 37.26 -1.76
CA GLU A 78 22.10 38.55 -2.31
C GLU A 78 21.01 39.24 -3.12
N GLN A 79 20.20 38.48 -3.86
CA GLN A 79 19.04 39.01 -4.57
C GLN A 79 18.00 39.63 -3.64
N MET A 80 17.95 39.18 -2.36
CA MET A 80 16.97 39.66 -1.40
C MET A 80 17.27 41.07 -0.82
N LYS A 81 18.50 41.54 -0.98
CA LYS A 81 18.94 42.87 -0.47
C LYS A 81 18.43 44.04 -1.33
N SER A 82 18.02 43.78 -2.57
CA SER A 82 17.49 44.77 -3.50
C SER A 82 15.96 44.87 -3.43
N GLU A 83 15.38 45.97 -3.91
CA GLU A 83 13.92 46.13 -4.02
C GLU A 83 13.30 45.05 -4.93
N PRO A 84 12.12 44.52 -4.60
CA PRO A 84 11.46 43.47 -5.38
C PRO A 84 11.14 43.93 -6.81
N LYS A 85 11.60 43.21 -7.80
CA LYS A 85 11.28 43.50 -9.21
C LYS A 85 9.99 42.79 -9.64
N PRO A 86 9.18 43.35 -10.57
CA PRO A 86 7.87 42.82 -10.96
C PRO A 86 7.88 41.37 -11.47
N TYR A 87 9.02 40.89 -11.95
CA TYR A 87 9.21 39.50 -12.44
C TYR A 87 9.70 38.51 -11.37
N GLU A 88 9.91 38.99 -10.12
CA GLU A 88 10.36 38.14 -9.03
C GLU A 88 9.17 37.49 -8.30
N PHE A 89 9.41 36.28 -7.78
CA PHE A 89 8.42 35.51 -7.01
C PHE A 89 7.90 36.31 -5.80
N ARG A 90 8.78 36.97 -5.05
CA ARG A 90 8.43 37.77 -3.87
C ARG A 90 7.56 38.99 -4.16
N ALA A 91 7.57 39.51 -5.39
CA ALA A 91 6.74 40.61 -5.84
C ALA A 91 5.30 40.21 -6.18
N LYS A 92 4.99 38.90 -6.22
CA LYS A 92 3.66 38.39 -6.57
C LYS A 92 2.74 38.36 -5.34
N PRO A 93 1.42 38.56 -5.53
CA PRO A 93 0.45 38.39 -4.47
C PRO A 93 0.45 36.94 -3.93
N ALA A 94 0.05 36.79 -2.66
CA ALA A 94 0.16 35.52 -1.92
C ALA A 94 -0.48 34.33 -2.64
N TRP A 95 -1.65 34.51 -3.27
CA TRP A 95 -2.34 33.44 -4.00
C TRP A 95 -1.58 32.96 -5.23
N GLN A 96 -0.88 33.86 -5.98
CA GLN A 96 -0.03 33.46 -7.10
C GLN A 96 1.19 32.69 -6.62
N ARG A 97 1.82 33.15 -5.54
CA ARG A 97 2.94 32.43 -4.89
C ARG A 97 2.51 31.03 -4.45
N LEU A 98 1.32 30.91 -3.84
CA LEU A 98 0.77 29.62 -3.44
C LEU A 98 0.57 28.68 -4.62
N ILE A 99 0.00 29.15 -5.74
CA ILE A 99 -0.19 28.33 -6.94
C ILE A 99 1.16 27.90 -7.55
N ILE A 100 2.16 28.79 -7.56
CA ILE A 100 3.50 28.44 -8.02
C ILE A 100 4.11 27.35 -7.14
N MET A 101 4.02 27.48 -5.81
CA MET A 101 4.53 26.47 -4.87
C MET A 101 3.78 25.13 -4.98
N LEU A 102 2.49 25.15 -5.26
CA LEU A 102 1.69 23.94 -5.47
C LEU A 102 1.82 23.37 -6.89
N GLY A 103 2.45 24.10 -7.82
CA GLY A 103 2.52 23.75 -9.24
C GLY A 103 3.01 22.32 -9.50
N GLY A 104 4.07 21.90 -8.83
CA GLY A 104 4.62 20.56 -8.91
C GLY A 104 3.63 19.48 -8.43
N ILE A 105 2.97 19.74 -7.29
CA ILE A 105 1.96 18.83 -6.73
C ILE A 105 0.76 18.71 -7.66
N ILE A 106 0.28 19.83 -8.22
CA ILE A 106 -0.84 19.86 -9.16
C ILE A 106 -0.54 19.00 -10.39
N VAL A 107 0.64 19.14 -10.98
CA VAL A 107 1.02 18.34 -12.16
C VAL A 107 1.13 16.86 -11.80
N ASN A 108 1.67 16.50 -10.64
CA ASN A 108 1.73 15.10 -10.19
C ASN A 108 0.34 14.50 -9.95
N VAL A 109 -0.62 15.27 -9.42
CA VAL A 109 -2.01 14.82 -9.27
C VAL A 109 -2.67 14.62 -10.64
N LEU A 110 -2.49 15.54 -11.58
CA LEU A 110 -3.01 15.40 -12.94
C LEU A 110 -2.39 14.18 -13.66
N LEU A 111 -1.10 13.94 -13.47
CA LEU A 111 -0.43 12.74 -13.97
C LEU A 111 -1.01 11.46 -13.37
N ALA A 112 -1.24 11.44 -12.06
CA ALA A 112 -1.86 10.30 -11.39
C ALA A 112 -3.27 10.02 -11.96
N TRP A 113 -4.10 11.06 -12.16
CA TRP A 113 -5.41 10.92 -12.79
C TRP A 113 -5.32 10.35 -14.20
N LEU A 114 -4.37 10.84 -15.01
CA LEU A 114 -4.14 10.33 -16.35
C LEU A 114 -3.75 8.85 -16.32
N ILE A 115 -2.79 8.48 -15.47
CA ILE A 115 -2.33 7.09 -15.35
C ILE A 115 -3.48 6.18 -14.90
N TYR A 116 -4.21 6.53 -13.84
CA TYR A 116 -5.37 5.74 -13.38
C TYR A 116 -6.46 5.66 -14.44
N THR A 117 -6.73 6.75 -15.18
CA THR A 117 -7.71 6.75 -16.29
C THR A 117 -7.31 5.73 -17.36
N VAL A 118 -6.05 5.74 -17.80
CA VAL A 118 -5.53 4.78 -18.79
C VAL A 118 -5.58 3.35 -18.24
N VAL A 119 -5.13 3.12 -17.02
CA VAL A 119 -5.15 1.79 -16.39
C VAL A 119 -6.57 1.26 -16.25
N TYR A 120 -7.52 2.08 -15.77
CA TYR A 120 -8.90 1.65 -15.55
C TYR A 120 -9.66 1.44 -16.86
N SER A 121 -9.36 2.21 -17.91
CA SER A 121 -9.97 2.00 -19.23
C SER A 121 -9.43 0.77 -19.96
N THR A 122 -8.16 0.39 -19.71
CA THR A 122 -7.52 -0.76 -20.40
C THR A 122 -7.68 -2.07 -19.63
N TYR A 123 -7.40 -2.05 -18.32
CA TYR A 123 -7.35 -3.27 -17.48
C TYR A 123 -8.55 -3.39 -16.53
N GLY A 124 -9.32 -2.31 -16.34
CA GLY A 124 -10.36 -2.20 -15.31
C GLY A 124 -9.79 -1.98 -13.90
N LYS A 125 -10.67 -1.59 -12.97
CA LYS A 125 -10.36 -1.47 -11.54
C LYS A 125 -10.53 -2.84 -10.87
N LYS A 126 -9.45 -3.37 -10.33
CA LYS A 126 -9.44 -4.69 -9.65
C LYS A 126 -9.36 -4.50 -8.14
N TYR A 127 -10.20 -5.21 -7.42
CA TYR A 127 -10.16 -5.25 -5.96
C TYR A 127 -10.73 -6.57 -5.43
N ILE A 128 -10.37 -6.92 -4.20
CA ILE A 128 -10.92 -8.09 -3.49
C ILE A 128 -12.23 -7.65 -2.83
N SER A 129 -13.32 -8.36 -3.15
CA SER A 129 -14.66 -8.00 -2.68
C SER A 129 -14.92 -8.49 -1.27
N THR A 130 -15.28 -7.57 -0.38
CA THR A 130 -15.77 -7.89 0.97
C THR A 130 -17.00 -8.79 0.90
N GLU A 131 -17.96 -8.49 0.03
CA GLU A 131 -19.19 -9.26 -0.12
C GLU A 131 -18.93 -10.72 -0.55
N LEU A 132 -18.08 -10.93 -1.56
CA LEU A 132 -17.75 -12.30 -2.02
C LEU A 132 -17.06 -13.11 -0.93
N ILE A 133 -16.16 -12.50 -0.17
CA ILE A 133 -15.50 -13.18 0.96
C ILE A 133 -16.51 -13.49 2.05
N GLN A 134 -17.38 -12.55 2.42
CA GLN A 134 -18.40 -12.77 3.46
C GLN A 134 -19.40 -13.84 3.08
N ASN A 135 -19.79 -13.93 1.80
CA ASN A 135 -20.71 -14.95 1.31
C ASN A 135 -20.03 -16.34 1.25
N HIS A 136 -18.73 -16.39 1.00
CA HIS A 136 -17.94 -17.63 1.12
C HIS A 136 -17.75 -18.07 2.59
N GLY A 137 -17.63 -17.11 3.49
CA GLY A 137 -17.45 -17.26 4.92
C GLY A 137 -16.20 -16.53 5.42
N LEU A 138 -16.39 -15.75 6.48
CA LEU A 138 -15.29 -15.16 7.24
C LEU A 138 -14.98 -16.05 8.45
N VAL A 139 -13.69 -16.19 8.71
CA VAL A 139 -13.16 -16.82 9.93
C VAL A 139 -12.21 -15.86 10.62
N PHE A 140 -12.29 -15.87 11.94
CA PHE A 140 -11.45 -15.05 12.77
C PHE A 140 -10.44 -15.93 13.50
N GLY A 141 -9.17 -15.54 13.45
CA GLY A 141 -8.11 -16.19 14.19
C GLY A 141 -8.25 -15.95 15.70
N GLU A 142 -7.29 -16.42 16.47
CA GLU A 142 -7.31 -16.31 17.92
C GLU A 142 -7.45 -14.85 18.39
N THR A 143 -6.70 -13.93 17.77
CA THR A 143 -6.77 -12.50 18.07
C THR A 143 -8.14 -11.93 17.73
N GLY A 144 -8.69 -12.26 16.55
CA GLY A 144 -10.02 -11.80 16.16
C GLY A 144 -11.13 -12.27 17.09
N GLN A 145 -11.06 -13.53 17.53
CA GLN A 145 -12.03 -14.08 18.49
C GLN A 145 -11.91 -13.44 19.88
N LYS A 146 -10.69 -13.19 20.34
CA LYS A 146 -10.42 -12.56 21.63
C LYS A 146 -11.02 -11.16 21.72
N VAL A 147 -10.99 -10.39 20.63
CA VAL A 147 -11.56 -9.04 20.55
C VAL A 147 -13.07 -9.02 20.27
N GLY A 148 -13.72 -10.18 20.25
CA GLY A 148 -15.18 -10.31 20.23
C GLY A 148 -15.81 -10.70 18.89
N PHE A 149 -15.03 -10.91 17.82
CA PHE A 149 -15.54 -11.47 16.58
C PHE A 149 -15.77 -12.98 16.66
N ARG A 150 -16.64 -13.51 15.82
CA ARG A 150 -16.93 -14.95 15.70
C ARG A 150 -16.91 -15.38 14.24
N ASP A 151 -16.57 -16.65 14.02
CA ASP A 151 -16.65 -17.24 12.68
C ASP A 151 -18.07 -17.11 12.12
N GLY A 152 -18.17 -16.68 10.87
CA GLY A 152 -19.43 -16.42 10.21
C GLY A 152 -20.02 -15.03 10.41
N ASP A 153 -19.43 -14.17 11.25
CA ASP A 153 -19.83 -12.76 11.33
C ASP A 153 -19.68 -12.11 9.94
N LYS A 154 -20.67 -11.30 9.54
CA LYS A 154 -20.59 -10.46 8.35
C LYS A 154 -20.47 -9.00 8.76
N ILE A 155 -19.43 -8.31 8.29
CA ILE A 155 -19.23 -6.88 8.58
C ILE A 155 -20.29 -6.08 7.86
N ILE A 156 -21.17 -5.40 8.57
CA ILE A 156 -22.22 -4.53 8.03
C ILE A 156 -21.67 -3.13 7.79
N SER A 157 -21.00 -2.59 8.81
CA SER A 157 -20.42 -1.24 8.73
C SER A 157 -19.30 -1.05 9.73
N VAL A 158 -18.42 -0.11 9.42
CA VAL A 158 -17.45 0.48 10.34
C VAL A 158 -17.73 1.97 10.36
N ASP A 159 -17.96 2.54 11.54
CA ASP A 159 -18.40 3.93 11.74
C ASP A 159 -19.57 4.34 10.81
N GLY A 160 -20.55 3.42 10.68
CA GLY A 160 -21.77 3.60 9.87
C GLY A 160 -21.56 3.48 8.36
N LYS A 161 -20.36 3.12 7.87
CA LYS A 161 -20.06 2.98 6.44
C LYS A 161 -19.71 1.55 6.07
N TYR A 162 -20.30 1.06 4.98
CA TYR A 162 -19.90 -0.22 4.39
C TYR A 162 -18.69 -0.03 3.46
N GLN A 163 -17.69 -0.91 3.58
CA GLN A 163 -16.53 -0.92 2.71
C GLN A 163 -16.54 -2.13 1.78
N LYS A 164 -16.64 -1.89 0.47
CA LYS A 164 -16.70 -2.96 -0.53
C LYS A 164 -15.37 -3.66 -0.82
N ARG A 165 -14.24 -3.01 -0.49
CA ARG A 165 -12.89 -3.56 -0.66
C ARG A 165 -12.45 -4.21 0.63
N PHE A 166 -12.08 -5.47 0.56
CA PHE A 166 -11.73 -6.26 1.75
C PHE A 166 -10.49 -5.73 2.48
N ASP A 167 -9.46 -5.37 1.72
CA ASP A 167 -8.23 -4.77 2.26
C ASP A 167 -8.50 -3.45 3.02
N TRP A 168 -9.35 -2.61 2.46
CA TRP A 168 -9.74 -1.35 3.10
C TRP A 168 -10.72 -1.56 4.26
N MET A 169 -11.57 -2.57 4.18
CA MET A 169 -12.47 -2.94 5.29
C MET A 169 -11.68 -3.37 6.51
N VAL A 170 -10.62 -4.17 6.35
CA VAL A 170 -9.73 -4.55 7.45
C VAL A 170 -9.04 -3.32 8.05
N LEU A 171 -8.58 -2.40 7.20
CA LEU A 171 -8.00 -1.14 7.66
C LEU A 171 -9.03 -0.25 8.36
N ASP A 172 -10.24 -0.13 7.83
CA ASP A 172 -11.31 0.65 8.48
C ASP A 172 -11.65 0.06 9.87
N ILE A 173 -11.64 -1.26 10.06
CA ILE A 173 -11.82 -1.88 11.38
C ILE A 173 -10.75 -1.43 12.37
N LEU A 174 -9.47 -1.37 11.95
CA LEU A 174 -8.37 -0.91 12.80
C LEU A 174 -8.42 0.60 13.10
N LEU A 175 -8.94 1.39 12.17
CA LEU A 175 -9.03 2.85 12.29
C LEU A 175 -10.31 3.32 12.97
N GLY A 176 -11.39 2.52 12.88
CA GLY A 176 -12.73 2.86 13.37
C GLY A 176 -12.90 2.59 14.86
N ASP A 177 -13.98 3.14 15.38
CA ASP A 177 -14.32 3.00 16.81
C ASP A 177 -15.60 2.16 16.99
N SER A 178 -16.46 2.02 15.97
CA SER A 178 -17.73 1.28 16.02
C SER A 178 -17.86 0.32 14.84
N ILE A 179 -17.84 -0.96 15.13
CA ILE A 179 -17.98 -2.01 14.11
C ILE A 179 -19.30 -2.72 14.34
N VAL A 180 -20.15 -2.78 13.32
CA VAL A 180 -21.40 -3.52 13.35
C VAL A 180 -21.27 -4.75 12.49
N VAL A 181 -21.49 -5.93 13.10
CA VAL A 181 -21.51 -7.22 12.41
C VAL A 181 -22.91 -7.82 12.44
N GLN A 182 -23.25 -8.60 11.41
CA GLN A 182 -24.41 -9.49 11.45
C GLN A 182 -23.96 -10.85 11.98
N ARG A 183 -24.53 -11.26 13.12
CA ARG A 183 -24.30 -12.53 13.80
C ARG A 183 -25.63 -13.23 13.97
N ASP A 184 -25.78 -14.45 13.46
CA ASP A 184 -27.02 -15.23 13.53
C ASP A 184 -28.25 -14.42 13.08
N GLY A 185 -28.09 -13.61 12.00
CA GLY A 185 -29.15 -12.76 11.45
C GLY A 185 -29.41 -11.46 12.21
N LYS A 186 -28.77 -11.20 13.34
CA LYS A 186 -28.96 -10.01 14.18
C LYS A 186 -27.75 -9.08 14.10
N PRO A 187 -27.93 -7.74 14.15
CA PRO A 187 -26.82 -6.81 14.25
C PRO A 187 -26.22 -6.86 15.67
N VAL A 188 -24.89 -6.97 15.73
CA VAL A 188 -24.11 -6.96 16.96
C VAL A 188 -23.02 -5.92 16.82
N GLN A 189 -22.85 -5.09 17.84
CA GLN A 189 -21.76 -4.12 17.89
C GLN A 189 -20.52 -4.75 18.53
N VAL A 190 -19.39 -4.60 17.87
CA VAL A 190 -18.06 -5.01 18.35
C VAL A 190 -17.25 -3.75 18.56
N HIS A 191 -16.61 -3.65 19.72
CA HIS A 191 -15.76 -2.53 20.09
C HIS A 191 -14.32 -3.00 20.17
N LEU A 192 -13.40 -2.28 19.54
CA LEU A 192 -11.97 -2.50 19.63
C LEU A 192 -11.32 -1.42 20.50
N SER A 193 -10.74 -1.82 21.62
CA SER A 193 -9.89 -0.94 22.42
C SER A 193 -8.55 -0.66 21.71
N ASP A 194 -7.79 0.32 22.18
CA ASP A 194 -6.45 0.58 21.67
C ASP A 194 -5.50 -0.61 21.94
N GLU A 195 -5.69 -1.34 23.03
CA GLU A 195 -4.97 -2.58 23.34
C GLU A 195 -5.27 -3.69 22.33
N ASP A 196 -6.54 -3.84 21.92
CA ASP A 196 -6.95 -4.81 20.91
C ASP A 196 -6.31 -4.49 19.55
N LYS A 197 -6.36 -3.20 19.15
CA LYS A 197 -5.72 -2.72 17.92
C LYS A 197 -4.21 -2.98 17.95
N LYS A 198 -3.57 -2.73 19.08
CA LYS A 198 -2.16 -3.02 19.29
C LYS A 198 -1.86 -4.51 19.14
N GLU A 199 -2.64 -5.40 19.79
CA GLU A 199 -2.42 -6.84 19.66
C GLU A 199 -2.54 -7.32 18.21
N ILE A 200 -3.51 -6.79 17.45
CA ILE A 200 -3.68 -7.11 16.03
C ILE A 200 -2.46 -6.64 15.22
N LEU A 201 -1.95 -5.44 15.48
CA LEU A 201 -0.79 -4.86 14.80
C LEU A 201 0.51 -5.60 15.15
N ASP A 202 0.76 -5.90 16.41
CA ASP A 202 1.94 -6.65 16.89
C ASP A 202 2.05 -8.04 16.22
N LYS A 203 0.91 -8.62 15.84
CA LYS A 203 0.84 -9.87 15.04
C LYS A 203 0.77 -9.63 13.53
N GLU A 204 0.98 -8.39 13.05
CA GLU A 204 0.89 -8.02 11.64
C GLU A 204 -0.46 -8.40 10.99
N GLY A 205 -1.55 -8.44 11.75
CA GLY A 205 -2.88 -8.86 11.31
C GLY A 205 -3.01 -10.33 10.91
N ARG A 206 -1.96 -11.15 11.10
CA ARG A 206 -1.92 -12.55 10.61
C ARG A 206 -3.00 -13.43 11.21
N ASP A 207 -3.34 -13.20 12.43
CA ASP A 207 -4.28 -14.01 13.22
C ASP A 207 -5.57 -13.22 13.53
N PHE A 208 -6.03 -12.43 12.55
CA PHE A 208 -7.19 -11.55 12.76
C PHE A 208 -8.41 -12.00 11.94
N ILE A 209 -8.46 -11.75 10.64
CA ILE A 209 -9.62 -11.99 9.80
C ILE A 209 -9.20 -12.58 8.44
N HIS A 210 -9.84 -13.68 8.05
CA HIS A 210 -9.48 -14.43 6.86
C HIS A 210 -10.71 -14.97 6.12
N PRO A 211 -10.61 -15.19 4.78
CA PRO A 211 -11.54 -16.05 4.09
C PRO A 211 -11.45 -17.49 4.63
N LYS A 212 -12.59 -18.15 4.80
CA LYS A 212 -12.63 -19.56 5.18
C LYS A 212 -11.88 -20.42 4.16
N SER A 213 -11.08 -21.37 4.64
CA SER A 213 -10.44 -22.38 3.81
C SER A 213 -10.13 -23.61 4.65
N THR A 214 -10.60 -24.76 4.20
CA THR A 214 -10.52 -26.00 4.97
C THR A 214 -9.35 -26.89 4.55
N ALA A 215 -8.70 -26.57 3.43
CA ALA A 215 -7.55 -27.30 2.93
C ALA A 215 -6.66 -26.42 2.03
N SER A 216 -5.39 -26.77 1.98
CA SER A 216 -4.40 -26.07 1.16
C SER A 216 -3.50 -27.08 0.44
N VAL A 217 -3.25 -26.88 -0.85
CA VAL A 217 -2.37 -27.74 -1.62
C VAL A 217 -0.97 -27.16 -1.72
N LEU A 218 0.06 -27.99 -1.58
CA LEU A 218 1.45 -27.60 -1.78
C LEU A 218 1.76 -27.44 -3.27
N ASP A 219 1.98 -26.22 -3.73
CA ASP A 219 2.37 -25.91 -5.10
C ASP A 219 3.84 -26.19 -5.35
N SER A 220 4.69 -25.95 -4.36
CA SER A 220 6.11 -26.34 -4.42
C SER A 220 6.69 -26.60 -3.04
N VAL A 221 7.71 -27.46 -3.01
CA VAL A 221 8.54 -27.75 -1.84
C VAL A 221 9.99 -27.58 -2.27
N VAL A 222 10.71 -26.68 -1.62
CA VAL A 222 12.08 -26.33 -2.01
C VAL A 222 13.06 -27.41 -1.56
N LYS A 223 13.81 -27.96 -2.51
CA LYS A 223 14.84 -29.00 -2.23
C LYS A 223 15.87 -28.48 -1.21
N GLY A 224 16.29 -29.36 -0.30
CA GLY A 224 17.30 -29.04 0.70
C GLY A 224 16.79 -28.34 1.95
N LEU A 225 15.59 -27.74 1.94
CA LEU A 225 14.97 -27.10 3.09
C LEU A 225 14.20 -28.11 3.99
N PRO A 226 13.89 -27.75 5.24
CA PRO A 226 13.32 -28.66 6.24
C PRO A 226 12.07 -29.42 5.79
N ALA A 227 11.14 -28.78 5.11
CA ALA A 227 9.92 -29.42 4.62
C ALA A 227 10.22 -30.56 3.63
N PHE A 228 11.16 -30.34 2.70
CA PHE A 228 11.58 -31.39 1.75
C PHE A 228 12.27 -32.55 2.45
N LYS A 229 13.16 -32.25 3.41
CA LYS A 229 13.88 -33.29 4.20
C LYS A 229 12.93 -34.14 5.06
N ALA A 230 11.88 -33.48 5.60
CA ALA A 230 10.83 -34.16 6.37
C ALA A 230 9.89 -35.02 5.50
N GLY A 231 9.97 -34.92 4.17
CA GLY A 231 9.17 -35.71 3.28
C GLY A 231 7.92 -35.06 2.71
N LEU A 232 7.70 -33.75 2.91
CA LEU A 232 6.64 -33.03 2.19
C LEU A 232 6.92 -32.97 0.69
N ARG A 233 5.88 -33.08 -0.13
CA ARG A 233 5.97 -33.11 -1.60
C ARG A 233 4.93 -32.17 -2.22
N LYS A 234 5.23 -31.69 -3.44
CA LYS A 234 4.26 -31.02 -4.29
C LYS A 234 3.02 -31.87 -4.47
N GLY A 235 1.84 -31.25 -4.35
CA GLY A 235 0.54 -31.90 -4.48
C GLY A 235 -0.02 -32.47 -3.17
N ASP A 236 0.73 -32.43 -2.07
CA ASP A 236 0.18 -32.76 -0.76
C ASP A 236 -0.93 -31.78 -0.42
N THR A 237 -2.05 -32.27 0.08
CA THR A 237 -3.18 -31.43 0.52
C THR A 237 -3.17 -31.37 2.04
N ILE A 238 -2.80 -30.21 2.59
CA ILE A 238 -2.80 -29.94 4.03
C ILE A 238 -4.24 -29.69 4.46
N VAL A 239 -4.74 -30.45 5.42
CA VAL A 239 -6.10 -30.36 5.97
C VAL A 239 -6.10 -29.97 7.45
N GLY A 240 -4.92 -29.90 8.07
CA GLY A 240 -4.75 -29.53 9.47
C GLY A 240 -3.30 -29.33 9.83
N MET A 241 -3.10 -28.74 11.01
CA MET A 241 -1.82 -28.52 11.65
C MET A 241 -1.92 -28.89 13.13
N GLN A 242 -0.88 -29.57 13.67
CA GLN A 242 -0.84 -29.95 15.09
C GLN A 242 -2.10 -30.70 15.59
N GLY A 243 -2.72 -31.52 14.73
CA GLY A 243 -3.96 -32.22 15.04
C GLY A 243 -5.25 -31.39 14.92
N THR A 244 -5.14 -30.09 14.65
CA THR A 244 -6.28 -29.19 14.48
C THR A 244 -6.59 -29.00 12.99
N ARG A 245 -7.87 -29.04 12.61
CA ARG A 245 -8.29 -28.78 11.20
C ARG A 245 -8.02 -27.33 10.80
N LEU A 246 -7.64 -27.15 9.53
CA LEU A 246 -7.52 -25.82 8.95
C LEU A 246 -8.88 -25.10 8.91
N ARG A 247 -8.89 -23.84 9.27
CA ARG A 247 -10.03 -22.94 9.16
C ARG A 247 -9.81 -21.85 8.11
N TYR A 248 -8.54 -21.47 7.88
CA TYR A 248 -8.13 -20.50 6.88
C TYR A 248 -6.71 -20.83 6.39
N ASN A 249 -6.41 -20.37 5.19
CA ASN A 249 -5.16 -20.72 4.50
C ASN A 249 -3.90 -20.22 5.23
N ALA A 250 -3.94 -18.99 5.78
CA ALA A 250 -2.79 -18.39 6.46
C ALA A 250 -2.44 -19.09 7.78
N GLN A 251 -3.34 -19.91 8.37
CA GLN A 251 -3.09 -20.68 9.58
C GLN A 251 -1.83 -21.55 9.48
N ILE A 252 -1.48 -22.00 8.28
CA ILE A 252 -0.24 -22.75 8.04
C ILE A 252 0.98 -21.92 8.40
N SER A 253 1.02 -20.66 7.95
CA SER A 253 2.12 -19.74 8.29
C SER A 253 2.13 -19.39 9.78
N ASP A 254 0.95 -19.18 10.36
CA ASP A 254 0.81 -18.81 11.77
C ASP A 254 1.36 -19.93 12.67
N GLU A 255 1.00 -21.20 12.39
CA GLU A 255 1.51 -22.34 13.14
C GLU A 255 3.04 -22.56 12.96
N ILE A 256 3.56 -22.28 11.76
CA ILE A 256 5.01 -22.33 11.52
C ILE A 256 5.72 -21.25 12.36
N VAL A 257 5.16 -20.04 12.41
CA VAL A 257 5.76 -18.91 13.16
C VAL A 257 5.70 -19.16 14.66
N LYS A 258 4.56 -19.66 15.18
CA LYS A 258 4.40 -20.03 16.60
C LYS A 258 5.41 -21.08 17.05
N ASN A 259 5.79 -22.00 16.17
CA ASN A 259 6.66 -23.14 16.51
C ASN A 259 8.12 -22.95 16.05
N ARG A 260 8.60 -21.70 15.94
CA ARG A 260 10.04 -21.41 15.69
C ARG A 260 10.93 -22.09 16.72
N LYS A 261 12.07 -22.64 16.28
CA LYS A 261 13.01 -23.49 17.05
C LYS A 261 12.47 -24.87 17.46
N GLY A 262 11.20 -25.18 17.16
CA GLY A 262 10.55 -26.45 17.47
C GLY A 262 10.26 -27.29 16.23
N ALA A 263 9.14 -27.97 16.25
CA ALA A 263 8.61 -28.73 15.13
C ALA A 263 7.11 -28.49 14.99
N VAL A 264 6.62 -28.61 13.76
CA VAL A 264 5.21 -28.50 13.43
C VAL A 264 4.77 -29.75 12.66
N THR A 265 3.64 -30.33 13.04
CA THR A 265 3.08 -31.51 12.38
C THR A 265 2.01 -31.09 11.39
N PHE A 266 2.24 -31.41 10.11
CA PHE A 266 1.29 -31.25 9.02
C PHE A 266 0.38 -32.47 8.95
N ASN A 267 -0.93 -32.26 9.10
CA ASN A 267 -1.94 -33.27 8.82
C ASN A 267 -2.34 -33.10 7.35
N LEU A 268 -2.04 -34.06 6.49
CA LEU A 268 -2.20 -33.94 5.05
C LEU A 268 -2.80 -35.17 4.41
N ILE A 269 -3.32 -35.03 3.19
CA ILE A 269 -3.77 -36.11 2.33
C ILE A 269 -2.83 -36.18 1.11
N ARG A 270 -2.21 -37.34 0.90
CA ARG A 270 -1.36 -37.63 -0.27
C ARG A 270 -1.98 -38.76 -1.05
N LYS A 271 -2.38 -38.52 -2.32
CA LYS A 271 -3.04 -39.52 -3.17
C LYS A 271 -4.21 -40.24 -2.47
N GLY A 272 -5.03 -39.48 -1.74
CA GLY A 272 -6.17 -40.01 -1.00
C GLY A 272 -5.85 -40.61 0.37
N ILE A 273 -4.58 -40.75 0.74
CA ILE A 273 -4.14 -41.41 1.99
C ILE A 273 -3.79 -40.32 3.01
N PRO A 274 -4.44 -40.29 4.21
CA PRO A 274 -4.06 -39.41 5.30
C PRO A 274 -2.64 -39.70 5.81
N GLN A 275 -1.88 -38.64 6.08
CA GLN A 275 -0.52 -38.73 6.62
C GLN A 275 -0.26 -37.58 7.57
N ASN A 276 0.60 -37.82 8.57
CA ASN A 276 1.11 -36.81 9.49
C ASN A 276 2.61 -36.72 9.29
N ILE A 277 3.10 -35.51 8.95
CA ILE A 277 4.52 -35.27 8.70
C ILE A 277 4.98 -34.14 9.64
N SER A 278 5.93 -34.46 10.52
CA SER A 278 6.55 -33.47 11.39
C SER A 278 7.73 -32.82 10.72
N VAL A 279 7.75 -31.49 10.73
CA VAL A 279 8.77 -30.65 10.11
C VAL A 279 9.47 -29.81 11.16
N LYS A 280 10.78 -29.90 11.26
CA LYS A 280 11.58 -29.02 12.13
C LYS A 280 11.54 -27.59 11.60
N VAL A 281 11.16 -26.64 12.44
CA VAL A 281 11.06 -25.21 12.08
C VAL A 281 12.31 -24.48 12.52
N PRO A 282 13.14 -23.96 11.58
CA PRO A 282 14.32 -23.20 11.92
C PRO A 282 13.98 -21.86 12.58
N GLU A 283 14.93 -21.30 13.33
CA GLU A 283 14.75 -19.99 13.98
C GLU A 283 14.54 -18.85 12.97
N LYS A 284 15.39 -18.77 11.94
CA LYS A 284 15.41 -17.66 10.97
C LYS A 284 15.09 -18.06 9.53
N ASN A 285 15.35 -19.31 9.16
CA ASN A 285 15.19 -19.76 7.79
C ASN A 285 13.76 -20.22 7.49
N PRO A 286 13.28 -20.12 6.24
CA PRO A 286 11.99 -20.67 5.86
C PRO A 286 11.99 -22.20 5.90
N VAL A 287 10.83 -22.80 6.14
CA VAL A 287 10.66 -24.26 6.05
C VAL A 287 10.67 -24.76 4.60
N GLY A 288 10.40 -23.88 3.62
CA GLY A 288 10.56 -24.16 2.19
C GLY A 288 9.32 -24.73 1.53
N ILE A 289 8.14 -24.19 1.80
CA ILE A 289 6.88 -24.53 1.13
C ILE A 289 6.23 -23.29 0.50
N ASN A 290 5.57 -23.52 -0.66
CA ASN A 290 4.55 -22.61 -1.20
C ASN A 290 3.24 -23.37 -1.29
N TYR A 291 2.15 -22.75 -0.91
CA TYR A 291 0.84 -23.39 -0.86
C TYR A 291 -0.26 -22.39 -1.23
N ARG A 292 -1.40 -22.93 -1.66
CA ARG A 292 -2.61 -22.16 -1.96
C ARG A 292 -3.84 -22.92 -1.43
N ALA A 293 -4.92 -22.21 -1.19
CA ALA A 293 -6.20 -22.81 -0.86
C ALA A 293 -6.63 -23.78 -1.98
N THR A 294 -7.28 -24.89 -1.60
CA THR A 294 -7.83 -25.85 -2.57
C THR A 294 -9.05 -25.31 -3.27
N GLU A 295 -9.85 -24.49 -2.57
CA GLU A 295 -11.02 -23.83 -3.13
C GLU A 295 -10.57 -22.77 -4.15
N LYS A 296 -10.98 -22.95 -5.41
CA LYS A 296 -10.74 -21.98 -6.48
C LYS A 296 -11.78 -20.85 -6.45
N VAL A 297 -11.94 -20.19 -5.31
CA VAL A 297 -12.86 -19.06 -5.21
C VAL A 297 -12.14 -17.79 -5.64
N ASN A 298 -12.70 -17.13 -6.65
CA ASN A 298 -12.18 -15.83 -7.08
C ASN A 298 -12.94 -14.72 -6.35
N PHE A 299 -12.29 -14.10 -5.38
CA PHE A 299 -12.83 -12.95 -4.65
C PHE A 299 -12.55 -11.62 -5.35
N GLN A 300 -11.85 -11.65 -6.48
CA GLN A 300 -11.49 -10.44 -7.22
C GLN A 300 -12.62 -10.01 -8.14
N ILE A 301 -13.07 -8.77 -7.99
CA ILE A 301 -13.95 -8.09 -8.94
C ILE A 301 -13.08 -7.23 -9.86
N THR A 302 -13.47 -7.18 -11.15
CA THR A 302 -12.90 -6.28 -12.15
C THR A 302 -14.02 -5.41 -12.70
N GLU A 303 -14.04 -4.14 -12.30
CA GLU A 303 -14.95 -3.13 -12.85
C GLU A 303 -14.31 -2.53 -14.11
N LYS A 304 -14.97 -2.67 -15.26
CA LYS A 304 -14.49 -2.12 -16.53
C LYS A 304 -15.13 -0.75 -16.79
N TYR A 305 -14.37 0.18 -17.31
CA TYR A 305 -14.81 1.53 -17.63
C TYR A 305 -14.41 1.90 -19.06
N SER A 306 -15.26 2.71 -19.75
CA SER A 306 -14.80 3.42 -20.93
C SER A 306 -13.77 4.49 -20.55
N PHE A 307 -13.00 5.00 -21.51
CA PHE A 307 -11.99 6.03 -21.23
C PHE A 307 -12.55 7.23 -20.45
N PHE A 308 -13.66 7.81 -20.94
CA PHE A 308 -14.30 8.95 -20.26
C PHE A 308 -14.95 8.56 -18.93
N GLY A 309 -15.50 7.35 -18.81
CA GLY A 309 -16.06 6.83 -17.57
C GLY A 309 -14.98 6.54 -16.50
N ALA A 310 -13.75 6.31 -16.92
CA ALA A 310 -12.61 6.09 -16.01
C ALA A 310 -12.12 7.37 -15.32
N ILE A 311 -12.31 8.55 -15.92
CA ILE A 311 -11.85 9.84 -15.38
C ILE A 311 -12.39 10.09 -13.96
N PRO A 312 -13.71 10.13 -13.71
CA PRO A 312 -14.21 10.37 -12.35
C PRO A 312 -13.78 9.27 -11.38
N LYS A 313 -13.61 8.02 -11.85
CA LYS A 313 -13.13 6.92 -11.01
C LYS A 313 -11.64 7.03 -10.65
N ALA A 314 -10.82 7.56 -11.55
CA ALA A 314 -9.43 7.90 -11.28
C ALA A 314 -9.30 9.00 -10.22
N MET A 315 -10.13 10.03 -10.30
CA MET A 315 -10.18 11.12 -9.31
C MET A 315 -10.63 10.59 -7.94
N GLU A 316 -11.71 9.80 -7.89
CA GLU A 316 -12.22 9.15 -6.68
C GLU A 316 -11.14 8.29 -6.01
N GLU A 317 -10.43 7.46 -6.78
CA GLU A 317 -9.37 6.60 -6.25
C GLU A 317 -8.20 7.41 -5.67
N SER A 318 -7.72 8.41 -6.40
CA SER A 318 -6.62 9.27 -5.95
C SER A 318 -6.97 9.99 -4.65
N TYR A 319 -8.19 10.54 -4.56
CA TYR A 319 -8.69 11.16 -3.33
C TYR A 319 -8.78 10.16 -2.18
N SER A 320 -9.35 8.98 -2.45
CA SER A 320 -9.51 7.93 -1.46
C SER A 320 -8.16 7.47 -0.90
N LEU A 321 -7.16 7.28 -1.76
CA LEU A 321 -5.81 6.91 -1.33
C LEU A 321 -5.18 7.97 -0.42
N ILE A 322 -5.32 9.26 -0.75
CA ILE A 322 -4.84 10.35 0.12
C ILE A 322 -5.54 10.28 1.48
N VAL A 323 -6.87 10.16 1.49
CA VAL A 323 -7.65 10.08 2.74
C VAL A 323 -7.22 8.88 3.58
N TYR A 324 -7.03 7.70 2.97
CA TYR A 324 -6.59 6.51 3.69
C TYR A 324 -5.16 6.65 4.24
N ASN A 325 -4.24 7.24 3.48
CA ASN A 325 -2.89 7.54 3.98
C ASN A 325 -2.95 8.50 5.20
N VAL A 326 -3.75 9.56 5.13
CA VAL A 326 -3.94 10.47 6.27
C VAL A 326 -4.55 9.76 7.48
N LYS A 327 -5.54 8.88 7.27
CA LYS A 327 -6.11 8.06 8.35
C LYS A 327 -5.07 7.16 9.01
N GLN A 328 -4.16 6.55 8.23
CA GLN A 328 -3.07 5.72 8.79
C GLN A 328 -2.14 6.54 9.69
N PHE A 329 -1.83 7.79 9.35
CA PHE A 329 -1.08 8.67 10.26
C PHE A 329 -1.79 8.87 11.61
N LYS A 330 -3.15 8.95 11.62
CA LYS A 330 -3.89 9.02 12.88
C LYS A 330 -3.63 7.80 13.78
N LEU A 331 -3.49 6.61 13.19
CA LEU A 331 -3.16 5.38 13.94
C LEU A 331 -1.72 5.42 14.47
N ILE A 332 -0.76 5.84 13.63
CA ILE A 332 0.66 5.96 13.99
C ILE A 332 0.86 6.98 15.11
N LEU A 333 0.12 8.10 15.07
CA LEU A 333 0.20 9.18 16.05
C LEU A 333 -0.54 8.87 17.37
N ARG A 334 -1.22 7.72 17.50
CA ARG A 334 -1.80 7.24 18.77
C ARG A 334 -0.79 6.33 19.49
N PRO A 335 -0.07 6.78 20.53
CA PRO A 335 0.96 5.98 21.20
C PRO A 335 0.40 4.70 21.83
N SER A 336 -0.87 4.72 22.27
CA SER A 336 -1.59 3.59 22.87
C SER A 336 -1.70 2.39 21.93
N THR A 337 -1.82 2.60 20.63
CA THR A 337 -1.93 1.51 19.63
C THR A 337 -0.58 0.87 19.32
N GLY A 338 0.54 1.49 19.67
CA GLY A 338 1.88 1.00 19.31
C GLY A 338 2.21 0.99 17.82
N ALA A 339 1.34 1.54 16.96
CA ALA A 339 1.48 1.50 15.49
C ALA A 339 2.78 2.15 14.95
N TYR A 340 3.38 3.04 15.71
CA TYR A 340 4.68 3.67 15.37
C TYR A 340 5.87 2.70 15.37
N LYS A 341 5.68 1.45 15.82
CA LYS A 341 6.70 0.39 15.86
C LYS A 341 6.68 -0.49 14.61
N HIS A 342 5.63 -0.40 13.81
CA HIS A 342 5.36 -1.19 12.60
C HIS A 342 5.37 -0.30 11.37
#